data_d2d0f1d88bb8fbf22fa9b4a0a7668887
#
_entry.id   d2d0f1d88bb8fbf22fa9b4a0a7668887
#
_cell.length_a   1.000
_cell.length_b   1.000
_cell.length_c   1.000
_cell.angle_alpha   90.00
_cell.angle_beta   90.00
_cell.angle_gamma   90.00
#
_symmetry.space_group_name_H-M   'P 1'
#
loop_
_entity.id
_entity.type
_entity.pdbx_description
1 polymer ?
#
loop_
_entity_poly.entity_id
_entity_poly.type
_entity_poly.pdbx_seq_one_letter_code
_entity_poly.pdbx_strand_id
1 'polypeptide(L)'
;MNWIEPKRLASGMTIGIMAPASASDEDLHKIEEICASKGYKVFWGDSVHRKGLYGGTPEEQATEFQYMMTTAPCDAVLALRGGYGTMRYLEQLDYNAIRKYRKAFIGYSDCTALHMAINRYSRLITYHGPMGVDFKPERKADIDALFNTLEGKLQVIEPLPEPPRGAIGTDLGDGVLRGGNMTMLSMLS
;
A
#
# COMPACT_ATOMS: atom_id res chain seq x y z
N MET A 1 4.19 -21.14 8.05
CA MET A 1 2.96 -20.48 7.53
C MET A 1 3.27 -19.99 6.12
N ASN A 2 2.49 -20.41 5.10
CA ASN A 2 2.75 -20.05 3.70
C ASN A 2 2.33 -18.60 3.41
N TRP A 3 2.99 -17.99 2.42
CA TRP A 3 2.59 -16.72 1.84
C TRP A 3 1.22 -16.82 1.20
N ILE A 4 0.45 -15.74 1.27
CA ILE A 4 -0.85 -15.62 0.60
C ILE A 4 -0.88 -14.36 -0.27
N GLU A 5 -1.48 -14.51 -1.43
CA GLU A 5 -1.80 -13.38 -2.29
C GLU A 5 -3.10 -12.70 -1.79
N PRO A 6 -3.19 -11.39 -1.87
CA PRO A 6 -4.45 -10.70 -1.70
C PRO A 6 -5.44 -11.08 -2.80
N LYS A 7 -6.69 -10.73 -2.61
CA LYS A 7 -7.70 -10.88 -3.67
C LYS A 7 -7.35 -9.96 -4.83
N ARG A 8 -7.42 -10.50 -6.05
CA ARG A 8 -7.24 -9.70 -7.27
C ARG A 8 -8.41 -8.74 -7.44
N LEU A 9 -8.12 -7.54 -7.92
CA LEU A 9 -9.15 -6.57 -8.25
C LEU A 9 -9.78 -6.87 -9.62
N ALA A 10 -11.00 -6.39 -9.79
CA ALA A 10 -11.72 -6.38 -11.05
C ALA A 10 -12.54 -5.10 -11.18
N SER A 11 -12.88 -4.70 -12.39
CA SER A 11 -13.74 -3.54 -12.64
C SER A 11 -15.05 -3.64 -11.86
N GLY A 12 -15.49 -2.52 -11.31
CA GLY A 12 -16.66 -2.41 -10.43
C GLY A 12 -16.38 -2.58 -8.94
N MET A 13 -15.19 -3.09 -8.57
CA MET A 13 -14.76 -3.19 -7.18
C MET A 13 -14.44 -1.82 -6.57
N THR A 14 -14.32 -1.79 -5.25
CA THR A 14 -14.12 -0.56 -4.46
C THR A 14 -12.71 -0.51 -3.87
N ILE A 15 -12.04 0.63 -4.07
CA ILE A 15 -10.76 0.94 -3.42
C ILE A 15 -11.03 1.81 -2.20
N GLY A 16 -10.63 1.33 -1.03
CA GLY A 16 -10.60 2.13 0.19
C GLY A 16 -9.36 3.02 0.20
N ILE A 17 -9.52 4.31 0.44
CA ILE A 17 -8.41 5.25 0.53
C ILE A 17 -8.39 5.88 1.92
N MET A 18 -7.24 5.85 2.58
CA MET A 18 -7.04 6.43 3.91
C MET A 18 -5.66 7.08 4.04
N ALA A 19 -5.47 7.90 5.05
CA ALA A 19 -4.17 8.51 5.39
C ALA A 19 -3.52 7.76 6.58
N PRO A 20 -2.79 6.65 6.34
CA PRO A 20 -2.27 5.80 7.41
C PRO A 20 -1.10 6.44 8.17
N ALA A 21 -0.48 7.47 7.61
CA ALA A 21 0.68 8.17 8.15
C ALA A 21 0.34 9.64 8.45
N SER A 22 0.71 10.55 7.58
CA SER A 22 0.41 11.98 7.74
C SER A 22 -0.92 12.37 7.11
N ALA A 23 -1.53 13.42 7.63
CA ALA A 23 -2.67 14.09 6.99
C ALA A 23 -2.29 14.68 5.62
N SER A 24 -3.28 14.97 4.79
CA SER A 24 -3.08 15.47 3.43
C SER A 24 -4.12 16.54 3.08
N ASP A 25 -3.72 17.50 2.25
CA ASP A 25 -4.60 18.50 1.65
C ASP A 25 -4.82 18.23 0.15
N GLU A 26 -4.64 17.00 -0.32
CA GLU A 26 -4.83 16.61 -1.71
C GLU A 26 -6.29 16.75 -2.16
N ASP A 27 -6.47 17.03 -3.45
CA ASP A 27 -7.78 17.10 -4.07
C ASP A 27 -8.36 15.68 -4.27
N LEU A 28 -9.19 15.27 -3.33
CA LEU A 28 -9.81 13.93 -3.30
C LEU A 28 -10.67 13.66 -4.54
N HIS A 29 -11.28 14.70 -5.13
CA HIS A 29 -12.13 14.55 -6.31
C HIS A 29 -11.31 14.05 -7.52
N LYS A 30 -10.10 14.60 -7.73
CA LYS A 30 -9.21 14.14 -8.82
C LYS A 30 -8.79 12.70 -8.65
N ILE A 31 -8.54 12.27 -7.42
CA ILE A 31 -8.19 10.88 -7.14
C ILE A 31 -9.37 9.95 -7.49
N GLU A 32 -10.58 10.36 -7.10
CA GLU A 32 -11.81 9.61 -7.39
C GLU A 32 -12.08 9.51 -8.90
N GLU A 33 -11.92 10.62 -9.65
CA GLU A 33 -12.06 10.63 -11.11
C GLU A 33 -11.09 9.66 -11.79
N ILE A 34 -9.83 9.61 -11.33
CA ILE A 34 -8.84 8.68 -11.86
C ILE A 34 -9.23 7.22 -11.56
N CYS A 35 -9.65 6.91 -10.33
CA CYS A 35 -10.15 5.58 -9.97
C CYS A 35 -11.36 5.19 -10.83
N ALA A 36 -12.31 6.10 -10.99
CA ALA A 36 -13.50 5.89 -11.81
C ALA A 36 -13.15 5.64 -13.28
N SER A 37 -12.16 6.36 -13.83
CA SER A 37 -11.68 6.15 -15.21
C SER A 37 -11.06 4.76 -15.43
N LYS A 38 -10.64 4.09 -14.34
CA LYS A 38 -10.15 2.70 -14.33
C LYS A 38 -11.24 1.68 -14.01
N GLY A 39 -12.49 2.15 -13.80
CA GLY A 39 -13.62 1.28 -13.49
C GLY A 39 -13.77 0.93 -12.01
N TYR A 40 -13.13 1.68 -11.11
CA TYR A 40 -13.19 1.44 -9.67
C TYR A 40 -14.00 2.49 -8.95
N LYS A 41 -14.70 2.07 -7.89
CA LYS A 41 -15.35 2.94 -6.92
C LYS A 41 -14.36 3.30 -5.82
N VAL A 42 -14.61 4.41 -5.11
CA VAL A 42 -13.80 4.82 -3.97
C VAL A 42 -14.63 4.79 -2.70
N PHE A 43 -14.04 4.28 -1.63
CA PHE A 43 -14.52 4.38 -0.26
C PHE A 43 -13.49 5.17 0.55
N TRP A 44 -13.88 6.32 1.09
CA TRP A 44 -13.01 7.20 1.83
C TRP A 44 -12.99 6.85 3.31
N GLY A 45 -11.78 6.69 3.87
CA GLY A 45 -11.58 6.63 5.31
C GLY A 45 -11.66 8.03 5.93
N ASP A 46 -11.96 8.11 7.21
CA ASP A 46 -12.12 9.39 7.93
C ASP A 46 -10.82 10.20 7.99
N SER A 47 -9.68 9.52 8.02
CA SER A 47 -8.35 10.14 8.12
C SER A 47 -8.00 11.05 6.94
N VAL A 48 -8.63 10.87 5.77
CA VAL A 48 -8.36 11.73 4.59
C VAL A 48 -8.83 13.18 4.79
N HIS A 49 -9.74 13.40 5.73
CA HIS A 49 -10.28 14.73 6.07
C HIS A 49 -9.58 15.37 7.28
N ARG A 50 -8.68 14.63 7.95
CA ARG A 50 -7.96 15.14 9.11
C ARG A 50 -6.84 16.10 8.67
N LYS A 51 -6.49 17.00 9.59
CA LYS A 51 -5.42 17.99 9.39
C LYS A 51 -4.33 17.82 10.45
N GLY A 52 -3.14 18.30 10.14
CA GLY A 52 -2.00 18.25 11.05
C GLY A 52 -0.88 17.35 10.56
N LEU A 53 0.05 17.03 11.44
CA LEU A 53 1.23 16.22 11.09
C LEU A 53 0.85 14.73 10.83
N TYR A 54 -0.10 14.21 11.60
CA TYR A 54 -0.52 12.79 11.53
C TYR A 54 -1.96 12.68 11.04
N GLY A 55 -2.31 11.55 10.47
CA GLY A 55 -3.68 11.19 10.10
C GLY A 55 -4.59 10.86 11.30
N GLY A 56 -4.12 11.10 12.54
CA GLY A 56 -4.84 10.89 13.79
C GLY A 56 -3.91 10.51 14.95
N THR A 57 -4.50 10.19 16.11
CA THR A 57 -3.79 9.52 17.20
C THR A 57 -3.39 8.11 16.79
N PRO A 58 -2.43 7.44 17.47
CA PRO A 58 -2.11 6.06 17.18
C PRO A 58 -3.30 5.12 17.22
N GLU A 59 -4.19 5.30 18.19
CA GLU A 59 -5.41 4.50 18.41
C GLU A 59 -6.41 4.70 17.28
N GLU A 60 -6.62 5.93 16.85
CA GLU A 60 -7.51 6.25 15.73
C GLU A 60 -6.97 5.69 14.41
N GLN A 61 -5.66 5.82 14.16
CA GLN A 61 -5.02 5.28 12.96
C GLN A 61 -5.06 3.75 12.95
N ALA A 62 -4.80 3.09 14.11
CA ALA A 62 -4.89 1.64 14.24
C ALA A 62 -6.32 1.15 13.97
N THR A 63 -7.32 1.78 14.61
CA THR A 63 -8.72 1.40 14.47
C THR A 63 -9.19 1.53 13.02
N GLU A 64 -8.88 2.65 12.38
CA GLU A 64 -9.27 2.89 11.00
C GLU A 64 -8.53 1.95 10.04
N PHE A 65 -7.21 1.77 10.20
CA PHE A 65 -6.45 0.84 9.37
C PHE A 65 -6.96 -0.59 9.49
N GLN A 66 -7.24 -1.02 10.73
CA GLN A 66 -7.82 -2.35 10.99
C GLN A 66 -9.18 -2.51 10.33
N TYR A 67 -10.06 -1.52 10.44
CA TYR A 67 -11.36 -1.51 9.78
C TYR A 67 -11.23 -1.59 8.26
N MET A 68 -10.37 -0.75 7.67
CA MET A 68 -10.13 -0.70 6.23
C MET A 68 -9.60 -2.04 5.69
N MET A 69 -8.64 -2.64 6.39
CA MET A 69 -8.04 -3.93 5.99
C MET A 69 -8.95 -5.13 6.26
N THR A 70 -10.07 -4.95 6.96
CA THR A 70 -10.99 -6.04 7.31
C THR A 70 -12.41 -5.78 6.81
N THR A 71 -13.27 -5.18 7.62
CA THR A 71 -14.73 -5.14 7.42
C THR A 71 -15.25 -3.96 6.60
N ALA A 72 -14.43 -2.94 6.31
CA ALA A 72 -14.85 -1.82 5.47
C ALA A 72 -15.35 -2.31 4.09
N PRO A 73 -16.32 -1.60 3.47
CA PRO A 73 -16.89 -2.00 2.18
C PRO A 73 -15.96 -1.64 0.99
N CYS A 74 -14.72 -2.14 1.06
CA CYS A 74 -13.72 -2.00 0.01
C CYS A 74 -12.97 -3.32 -0.20
N ASP A 75 -12.38 -3.50 -1.38
CA ASP A 75 -11.69 -4.70 -1.81
C ASP A 75 -10.15 -4.60 -1.69
N ALA A 76 -9.64 -3.38 -1.72
CA ALA A 76 -8.23 -3.04 -1.50
C ALA A 76 -8.12 -1.76 -0.69
N VAL A 77 -6.95 -1.53 -0.09
CA VAL A 77 -6.64 -0.31 0.68
C VAL A 77 -5.44 0.39 0.07
N LEU A 78 -5.65 1.62 -0.37
CA LEU A 78 -4.63 2.52 -0.93
C LEU A 78 -4.31 3.60 0.10
N ALA A 79 -3.04 3.74 0.45
CA ALA A 79 -2.60 4.88 1.24
C ALA A 79 -2.78 6.19 0.44
N LEU A 80 -3.34 7.21 1.06
CA LEU A 80 -3.45 8.54 0.44
C LEU A 80 -2.07 9.15 0.27
N ARG A 81 -1.24 9.06 1.33
CA ARG A 81 0.16 9.50 1.32
C ARG A 81 0.98 8.80 2.41
N GLY A 82 2.29 8.91 2.29
CA GLY A 82 3.23 8.60 3.37
C GLY A 82 3.38 9.75 4.38
N GLY A 83 4.59 9.95 4.87
CA GLY A 83 4.91 10.96 5.87
C GLY A 83 5.47 10.32 7.12
N TYR A 84 4.74 10.39 8.24
CA TYR A 84 5.17 9.85 9.52
C TYR A 84 3.99 9.23 10.27
N GLY A 85 4.25 8.20 11.08
CA GLY A 85 3.32 7.76 12.09
C GLY A 85 2.91 6.31 12.03
N THR A 86 3.15 5.57 10.94
CA THR A 86 2.72 4.17 10.84
C THR A 86 3.34 3.27 11.89
N MET A 87 4.59 3.50 12.32
CA MET A 87 5.24 2.72 13.37
C MET A 87 4.58 2.85 14.75
N ARG A 88 3.81 3.91 14.98
CA ARG A 88 3.21 4.23 16.28
C ARG A 88 2.11 3.28 16.71
N TYR A 89 1.54 2.52 15.77
CA TYR A 89 0.36 1.69 16.02
C TYR A 89 0.46 0.25 15.50
N LEU A 90 1.62 -0.17 15.01
CA LEU A 90 1.80 -1.52 14.45
C LEU A 90 1.40 -2.63 15.44
N GLU A 91 1.71 -2.46 16.72
CA GLU A 91 1.43 -3.44 17.78
C GLU A 91 -0.07 -3.54 18.13
N GLN A 92 -0.87 -2.57 17.69
CA GLN A 92 -2.31 -2.54 17.96
C GLN A 92 -3.12 -3.30 16.89
N LEU A 93 -2.48 -3.79 15.82
CA LEU A 93 -3.15 -4.42 14.69
C LEU A 93 -3.36 -5.93 14.89
N ASP A 94 -4.57 -6.40 14.55
CA ASP A 94 -4.86 -7.84 14.45
C ASP A 94 -4.44 -8.38 13.09
N TYR A 95 -3.23 -8.90 13.02
CA TYR A 95 -2.66 -9.47 11.81
C TYR A 95 -3.33 -10.78 11.36
N ASN A 96 -3.99 -11.51 12.26
CA ASN A 96 -4.76 -12.70 11.90
C ASN A 96 -6.03 -12.31 11.14
N ALA A 97 -6.72 -11.27 11.59
CA ALA A 97 -7.85 -10.71 10.86
C ALA A 97 -7.42 -10.18 9.49
N ILE A 98 -6.34 -9.40 9.40
CA ILE A 98 -5.79 -8.91 8.12
C ILE A 98 -5.52 -10.09 7.17
N ARG A 99 -4.89 -11.16 7.66
CA ARG A 99 -4.65 -12.40 6.89
C ARG A 99 -5.95 -13.02 6.39
N LYS A 100 -7.00 -13.05 7.21
CA LYS A 100 -8.29 -13.66 6.88
C LYS A 100 -9.02 -12.92 5.76
N TYR A 101 -9.03 -11.59 5.80
CA TYR A 101 -9.73 -10.77 4.81
C TYR A 101 -8.99 -10.65 3.48
N ARG A 102 -7.67 -10.71 3.48
CA ARG A 102 -6.82 -10.77 2.27
C ARG A 102 -7.01 -9.59 1.33
N LYS A 103 -7.26 -8.38 1.85
CA LYS A 103 -7.29 -7.18 1.01
C LYS A 103 -5.88 -6.79 0.60
N ALA A 104 -5.72 -6.29 -0.62
CA ALA A 104 -4.48 -5.67 -1.05
C ALA A 104 -4.22 -4.40 -0.26
N PHE A 105 -2.98 -4.20 0.20
CA PHE A 105 -2.52 -2.93 0.76
C PHE A 105 -1.46 -2.33 -0.16
N ILE A 106 -1.65 -1.04 -0.53
CA ILE A 106 -0.80 -0.32 -1.47
C ILE A 106 -0.25 0.95 -0.80
N GLY A 107 1.05 1.19 -0.95
CA GLY A 107 1.70 2.40 -0.45
C GLY A 107 3.22 2.33 -0.57
N TYR A 108 3.90 3.40 -0.21
CA TYR A 108 5.36 3.45 -0.14
C TYR A 108 5.82 4.44 0.94
N SER A 109 7.11 4.76 1.03
CA SER A 109 7.66 5.68 2.02
C SER A 109 7.42 5.18 3.46
N ASP A 110 6.75 5.94 4.33
CA ASP A 110 6.43 5.56 5.70
C ASP A 110 5.58 4.28 5.80
N CYS A 111 4.76 3.99 4.77
CA CYS A 111 3.99 2.74 4.68
C CYS A 111 4.87 1.48 4.63
N THR A 112 6.19 1.62 4.44
CA THR A 112 7.15 0.51 4.55
C THR A 112 7.00 -0.24 5.87
N ALA A 113 6.73 0.44 6.98
CA ALA A 113 6.53 -0.20 8.27
C ALA A 113 5.30 -1.13 8.27
N LEU A 114 4.20 -0.69 7.68
CA LEU A 114 2.99 -1.52 7.50
C LEU A 114 3.26 -2.71 6.59
N HIS A 115 3.97 -2.52 5.47
CA HIS A 115 4.36 -3.61 4.59
C HIS A 115 5.16 -4.68 5.35
N MET A 116 6.18 -4.26 6.09
CA MET A 116 7.04 -5.17 6.85
C MET A 116 6.25 -5.93 7.92
N ALA A 117 5.38 -5.23 8.68
CA ALA A 117 4.57 -5.83 9.73
C ALA A 117 3.53 -6.82 9.15
N ILE A 118 2.79 -6.43 8.12
CA ILE A 118 1.82 -7.30 7.44
C ILE A 118 2.52 -8.53 6.87
N ASN A 119 3.64 -8.34 6.18
CA ASN A 119 4.42 -9.45 5.62
C ASN A 119 4.92 -10.41 6.72
N ARG A 120 5.41 -9.88 7.84
CA ARG A 120 5.95 -10.69 8.94
C ARG A 120 4.87 -11.48 9.65
N TYR A 121 3.79 -10.82 10.05
CA TYR A 121 2.80 -11.39 10.96
C TYR A 121 1.60 -12.02 10.25
N SER A 122 1.18 -11.45 9.10
CA SER A 122 0.07 -11.99 8.31
C SER A 122 0.51 -12.89 7.16
N ARG A 123 1.79 -12.84 6.74
CA ARG A 123 2.26 -13.49 5.50
C ARG A 123 1.44 -13.11 4.26
N LEU A 124 0.83 -11.93 4.29
CA LEU A 124 0.08 -11.38 3.17
C LEU A 124 1.02 -10.55 2.28
N ILE A 125 0.97 -10.79 0.98
CA ILE A 125 1.70 -9.99 0.00
C ILE A 125 1.05 -8.60 -0.06
N THR A 126 1.88 -7.57 -0.11
CA THR A 126 1.48 -6.17 -0.20
C THR A 126 2.18 -5.50 -1.39
N TYR A 127 1.70 -4.35 -1.82
CA TYR A 127 2.19 -3.69 -3.02
C TYR A 127 2.89 -2.37 -2.70
N HIS A 128 4.18 -2.30 -2.97
CA HIS A 128 4.94 -1.05 -2.92
C HIS A 128 4.71 -0.31 -4.24
N GLY A 129 3.85 0.69 -4.22
CA GLY A 129 3.40 1.37 -5.44
C GLY A 129 2.80 2.76 -5.17
N PRO A 130 2.38 3.46 -6.22
CA PRO A 130 1.82 4.80 -6.14
C PRO A 130 0.71 4.92 -5.10
N MET A 131 0.69 6.04 -4.37
CA MET A 131 -0.34 6.42 -3.40
C MET A 131 -1.32 7.44 -4.00
N GLY A 132 -2.37 7.81 -3.28
CA GLY A 132 -3.34 8.79 -3.76
C GLY A 132 -2.71 10.10 -4.23
N VAL A 133 -1.70 10.62 -3.52
CA VAL A 133 -0.93 11.83 -3.91
C VAL A 133 -0.26 11.75 -5.27
N ASP A 134 -0.06 10.54 -5.78
CA ASP A 134 0.55 10.28 -7.11
C ASP A 134 -0.49 10.15 -8.22
N PHE A 135 -1.80 10.18 -7.88
CA PHE A 135 -2.87 10.04 -8.87
C PHE A 135 -3.05 11.35 -9.63
N LYS A 136 -2.16 11.54 -10.61
CA LYS A 136 -2.03 12.74 -11.44
C LYS A 136 -1.85 12.31 -12.90
N PRO A 137 -2.33 13.12 -13.87
CA PRO A 137 -2.24 12.76 -15.29
C PRO A 137 -0.81 12.42 -15.75
N GLU A 138 0.20 13.10 -15.20
CA GLU A 138 1.61 12.90 -15.54
C GLU A 138 2.14 11.53 -15.10
N ARG A 139 1.49 10.88 -14.13
CA ARG A 139 1.84 9.57 -13.61
C ARG A 139 0.97 8.44 -14.18
N LYS A 140 0.30 8.70 -15.30
CA LYS A 140 -0.64 7.73 -15.90
C LYS A 140 -0.03 6.34 -16.10
N ALA A 141 1.21 6.25 -16.56
CA ALA A 141 1.88 4.97 -16.81
C ALA A 141 2.06 4.15 -15.50
N ASP A 142 2.45 4.83 -14.40
CA ASP A 142 2.62 4.19 -13.09
C ASP A 142 1.27 3.72 -12.52
N ILE A 143 0.23 4.54 -12.71
CA ILE A 143 -1.13 4.22 -12.28
C ILE A 143 -1.67 3.02 -13.08
N ASP A 144 -1.46 3.00 -14.40
CA ASP A 144 -1.85 1.88 -15.26
C ASP A 144 -1.13 0.58 -14.84
N ALA A 145 0.17 0.66 -14.56
CA ALA A 145 0.95 -0.48 -14.07
C ALA A 145 0.44 -0.99 -12.71
N LEU A 146 0.10 -0.07 -11.79
CA LEU A 146 -0.49 -0.43 -10.51
C LEU A 146 -1.79 -1.23 -10.68
N PHE A 147 -2.77 -0.69 -11.43
CA PHE A 147 -4.04 -1.38 -11.63
C PHE A 147 -3.86 -2.73 -12.35
N ASN A 148 -3.03 -2.79 -13.37
CA ASN A 148 -2.69 -4.04 -14.05
C ASN A 148 -2.12 -5.09 -13.07
N THR A 149 -1.25 -4.67 -12.16
CA THR A 149 -0.69 -5.56 -11.13
C THR A 149 -1.77 -6.05 -10.16
N LEU A 150 -2.64 -5.15 -9.69
CA LEU A 150 -3.74 -5.50 -8.78
C LEU A 150 -4.78 -6.45 -9.43
N GLU A 151 -4.95 -6.36 -10.74
CA GLU A 151 -5.78 -7.28 -11.54
C GLU A 151 -5.09 -8.62 -11.83
N GLY A 152 -3.83 -8.77 -11.43
CA GLY A 152 -3.06 -9.99 -11.61
C GLY A 152 -2.46 -10.14 -13.02
N LYS A 153 -2.37 -9.06 -13.79
CA LYS A 153 -1.64 -9.05 -15.05
C LYS A 153 -0.14 -9.02 -14.74
N LEU A 154 0.60 -9.94 -15.33
CA LEU A 154 2.04 -10.06 -15.10
C LEU A 154 2.75 -8.77 -15.55
N GLN A 155 3.55 -8.19 -14.64
CA GLN A 155 4.47 -7.11 -14.94
C GLN A 155 5.87 -7.71 -15.10
N VAL A 156 6.42 -7.62 -16.27
CA VAL A 156 7.84 -7.99 -16.53
C VAL A 156 8.65 -6.73 -16.27
N ILE A 157 9.56 -6.80 -15.28
CA ILE A 157 10.55 -5.76 -15.05
C ILE A 157 11.78 -6.15 -15.83
N GLU A 158 12.09 -5.38 -16.87
CA GLU A 158 13.31 -5.59 -17.64
C GLU A 158 14.53 -5.37 -16.73
N PRO A 159 15.49 -6.30 -16.76
CA PRO A 159 16.72 -6.13 -15.99
C PRO A 159 17.48 -4.88 -16.45
N LEU A 160 18.17 -4.24 -15.52
CA LEU A 160 19.07 -3.14 -15.87
C LEU A 160 20.12 -3.65 -16.88
N PRO A 161 20.44 -2.87 -17.92
CA PRO A 161 21.37 -3.30 -18.96
C PRO A 161 22.78 -3.59 -18.44
N GLU A 162 23.14 -3.00 -17.28
CA GLU A 162 24.40 -3.29 -16.59
C GLU A 162 24.12 -3.54 -15.10
N PRO A 163 24.78 -4.54 -14.48
CA PRO A 163 24.66 -4.74 -13.05
C PRO A 163 25.21 -3.52 -12.29
N PRO A 164 24.66 -3.19 -11.12
CA PRO A 164 25.19 -2.12 -10.29
C PRO A 164 26.67 -2.33 -9.99
N ARG A 165 27.47 -1.24 -9.96
CA ARG A 165 28.87 -1.32 -9.55
C ARG A 165 28.98 -1.98 -8.19
N GLY A 166 29.79 -3.02 -8.08
CA GLY A 166 29.95 -3.78 -6.85
C GLY A 166 29.01 -4.98 -6.69
N ALA A 167 28.21 -5.31 -7.71
CA ALA A 167 27.47 -6.56 -7.74
C ALA A 167 28.44 -7.74 -7.66
N ILE A 168 28.25 -8.63 -6.67
CA ILE A 168 29.04 -9.84 -6.48
C ILE A 168 28.19 -11.02 -6.91
N GLY A 169 28.67 -11.75 -7.91
CA GLY A 169 27.99 -12.93 -8.45
C GLY A 169 27.09 -12.63 -9.63
N THR A 170 26.89 -13.64 -10.44
CA THR A 170 25.99 -13.65 -11.61
C THR A 170 24.82 -14.59 -11.40
N ASP A 171 24.69 -15.17 -10.19
CA ASP A 171 23.71 -16.19 -9.92
C ASP A 171 22.32 -15.57 -9.70
N LEU A 172 21.36 -16.07 -10.44
CA LEU A 172 19.95 -15.79 -10.22
C LEU A 172 19.50 -16.54 -8.97
N GLY A 173 18.96 -15.82 -8.00
CA GLY A 173 18.42 -16.41 -6.77
C GLY A 173 16.90 -16.34 -6.75
N ASP A 174 16.27 -17.40 -6.29
CA ASP A 174 14.86 -17.38 -5.96
C ASP A 174 14.65 -16.86 -4.53
N GLY A 175 13.68 -15.96 -4.33
CA GLY A 175 13.41 -15.43 -3.02
C GLY A 175 12.17 -14.54 -2.96
N VAL A 176 11.79 -14.18 -1.73
CA VAL A 176 10.71 -13.22 -1.50
C VAL A 176 11.30 -11.80 -1.57
N LEU A 177 10.88 -11.04 -2.57
CA LEU A 177 11.26 -9.64 -2.69
C LEU A 177 10.73 -8.83 -1.51
N ARG A 178 11.61 -8.15 -0.80
CA ARG A 178 11.29 -7.21 0.27
C ARG A 178 12.07 -5.94 0.08
N GLY A 179 11.45 -4.83 0.43
CA GLY A 179 12.10 -3.54 0.28
C GLY A 179 11.21 -2.40 0.73
N GLY A 180 11.71 -1.18 0.52
CA GLY A 180 10.99 0.03 0.85
C GLY A 180 11.93 1.16 1.21
N ASN A 181 11.45 2.11 1.99
CA ASN A 181 12.25 3.22 2.49
C ASN A 181 13.36 2.72 3.43
N MET A 182 14.62 3.01 3.08
CA MET A 182 15.80 2.54 3.83
C MET A 182 15.80 2.99 5.29
N THR A 183 15.39 4.22 5.58
CA THR A 183 15.28 4.71 6.94
C THR A 183 14.29 3.88 7.75
N MET A 184 13.13 3.60 7.17
CA MET A 184 12.12 2.76 7.83
C MET A 184 12.63 1.33 8.06
N LEU A 185 13.31 0.74 7.08
CA LEU A 185 13.89 -0.59 7.21
C LEU A 185 14.94 -0.65 8.33
N SER A 186 15.81 0.37 8.43
CA SER A 186 16.83 0.43 9.48
C SER A 186 16.25 0.60 10.90
N MET A 187 15.07 1.17 11.03
CA MET A 187 14.39 1.35 12.32
C MET A 187 13.60 0.10 12.75
N LEU A 188 13.34 -0.82 11.83
CA LEU A 188 12.59 -2.06 12.07
C LEU A 188 13.48 -3.29 12.23
N SER A 189 14.81 -3.11 12.09
CA SER A 189 15.82 -4.18 12.18
C SER A 189 16.19 -4.53 13.62
#